data_cd0c17721cab9a72dea6983ac57feac6
#
_entry.id   cd0c17721cab9a72dea6983ac57feac6
#
_cell.length_a   1.000
_cell.length_b   1.000
_cell.length_c   1.000
_cell.angle_alpha   90.00
_cell.angle_beta   90.00
_cell.angle_gamma   90.00
#
_symmetry.space_group_name_H-M   'P 1'
#
loop_
_entity.id
_entity.type
_entity.pdbx_description
1 polymer ?
#
loop_
_entity_poly.entity_id
_entity_poly.type
_entity_poly.pdbx_seq_one_letter_code
_entity_poly.pdbx_strand_id
1 'polypeptide(L)'
;MYKVLIVEDEDIIRKGLLFMVNWQDADCVVVGEAADGLEGLEKIRDTSPDIVVVDINMPVKDGLSMLEDSIEEYGYDAIIVSGYSDFEYARKAIRLGVTEYLLKPVNFNEL
;
A
#
# COMPACT_ATOMS: atom_id res chain seq x y z
N MET A 1 5.28 9.00 -15.55
CA MET A 1 5.51 7.96 -14.53
C MET A 1 4.35 7.90 -13.55
N TYR A 2 3.95 6.71 -13.18
CA TYR A 2 2.91 6.53 -12.16
C TYR A 2 3.49 6.82 -10.77
N LYS A 3 2.71 7.52 -9.95
CA LYS A 3 3.13 7.89 -8.61
C LYS A 3 2.73 6.80 -7.62
N VAL A 4 3.69 6.32 -6.84
CA VAL A 4 3.51 5.25 -5.87
C VAL A 4 3.71 5.78 -4.45
N LEU A 5 2.76 5.47 -3.57
CA LEU A 5 2.88 5.72 -2.14
C LEU A 5 3.03 4.37 -1.43
N ILE A 6 3.97 4.28 -0.49
CA ILE A 6 4.20 3.07 0.30
C ILE A 6 3.79 3.35 1.73
N VAL A 7 2.86 2.53 2.26
CA VAL A 7 2.35 2.64 3.62
C VAL A 7 2.63 1.32 4.36
N GLU A 8 3.63 1.30 5.22
CA GLU A 8 4.11 0.11 5.90
C GLU A 8 4.77 0.51 7.23
N ASP A 9 4.36 -0.11 8.33
CA ASP A 9 4.90 0.22 9.65
C ASP A 9 6.24 -0.44 9.96
N GLU A 10 6.54 -1.58 9.33
CA GLU A 10 7.81 -2.27 9.53
C GLU A 10 8.91 -1.62 8.70
N ASP A 11 9.90 -1.02 9.37
CA ASP A 11 10.98 -0.29 8.69
C ASP A 11 11.74 -1.12 7.67
N ILE A 12 12.04 -2.37 8.00
CA ILE A 12 12.79 -3.24 7.10
C ILE A 12 12.01 -3.52 5.82
N ILE A 13 10.72 -3.79 5.96
CA ILE A 13 9.86 -4.07 4.79
C ILE A 13 9.64 -2.80 3.98
N ARG A 14 9.41 -1.66 4.65
CA ARG A 14 9.23 -0.39 3.96
C ARG A 14 10.47 -0.02 3.16
N LYS A 15 11.65 -0.18 3.74
CA LYS A 15 12.92 0.08 3.05
C LYS A 15 13.14 -0.89 1.90
N GLY A 16 12.77 -2.16 2.09
CA GLY A 16 12.83 -3.13 1.01
C GLY A 16 11.97 -2.73 -0.17
N LEU A 17 10.74 -2.30 0.09
CA LEU A 17 9.83 -1.82 -0.96
C LEU A 17 10.36 -0.57 -1.65
N LEU A 18 11.02 0.31 -0.91
CA LEU A 18 11.62 1.54 -1.48
C LEU A 18 12.82 1.24 -2.37
N PHE A 19 13.73 0.36 -1.92
CA PHE A 19 15.06 0.23 -2.52
C PHE A 19 15.29 -1.04 -3.32
N MET A 20 14.51 -2.10 -3.08
CA MET A 20 14.73 -3.39 -3.73
C MET A 20 13.79 -3.65 -4.91
N VAL A 21 12.75 -2.84 -5.04
CA VAL A 21 11.86 -2.90 -6.20
C VAL A 21 12.36 -1.92 -7.24
N ASN A 22 12.45 -2.37 -8.48
CA ASN A 22 12.86 -1.50 -9.58
C ASN A 22 11.63 -0.77 -10.14
N TRP A 23 11.21 0.27 -9.44
CA TRP A 23 10.02 1.06 -9.82
C TRP A 23 10.18 1.71 -11.18
N GLN A 24 11.40 2.12 -11.50
CA GLN A 24 11.66 2.80 -12.75
C GLN A 24 11.41 1.91 -13.97
N ASP A 25 11.70 0.61 -13.87
CA ASP A 25 11.43 -0.34 -14.95
C ASP A 25 9.92 -0.51 -15.20
N ALA A 26 9.11 -0.27 -14.18
CA ALA A 26 7.64 -0.31 -14.28
C ALA A 26 7.03 1.06 -14.60
N ASP A 27 7.84 2.04 -14.96
CA ASP A 27 7.42 3.42 -15.21
C ASP A 27 6.75 4.05 -13.99
N CYS A 28 7.30 3.77 -12.81
CA CYS A 28 6.79 4.26 -11.53
C CYS A 28 7.84 5.08 -10.79
N VAL A 29 7.38 5.98 -9.96
CA VAL A 29 8.23 6.74 -9.03
C VAL A 29 7.57 6.76 -7.66
N VAL A 30 8.35 6.49 -6.60
CA VAL A 30 7.86 6.57 -5.23
C VAL A 30 7.81 8.02 -4.81
N VAL A 31 6.62 8.53 -4.50
CA VAL A 31 6.42 9.93 -4.13
C VAL A 31 6.31 10.16 -2.63
N GLY A 32 6.23 9.09 -1.85
CA GLY A 32 6.18 9.22 -0.40
C GLY A 32 6.11 7.88 0.29
N GLU A 33 6.27 7.91 1.61
CA GLU A 33 6.12 6.74 2.47
C GLU A 33 5.41 7.14 3.75
N ALA A 34 4.75 6.19 4.38
CA ALA A 34 4.06 6.39 5.64
C ALA A 34 4.19 5.14 6.51
N ALA A 35 4.18 5.33 7.83
CA ALA A 35 4.36 4.25 8.80
C ALA A 35 3.06 3.80 9.45
N ASP A 36 1.94 4.43 9.16
CA ASP A 36 0.61 4.03 9.63
C ASP A 36 -0.47 4.59 8.70
N GLY A 37 -1.73 4.17 8.95
CA GLY A 37 -2.84 4.56 8.09
C GLY A 37 -3.22 6.02 8.17
N LEU A 38 -3.01 6.68 9.31
CA LEU A 38 -3.31 8.09 9.46
C LEU A 38 -2.33 8.95 8.66
N GLU A 39 -1.03 8.65 8.78
CA GLU A 39 0.00 9.30 7.97
C GLU A 39 -0.22 8.99 6.49
N GLY A 40 -0.65 7.75 6.18
CA GLY A 40 -1.00 7.34 4.83
C GLY A 40 -2.09 8.21 4.22
N LEU A 41 -3.16 8.50 4.96
CA LEU A 41 -4.22 9.38 4.49
C LEU A 41 -3.71 10.79 4.18
N GLU A 42 -2.85 11.33 5.03
CA GLU A 42 -2.24 12.64 4.78
C GLU A 42 -1.42 12.64 3.49
N LYS A 43 -0.62 11.60 3.28
CA LYS A 43 0.20 11.47 2.08
C LYS A 43 -0.64 11.25 0.82
N ILE A 44 -1.73 10.49 0.91
CA ILE A 44 -2.65 10.32 -0.22
C ILE A 44 -3.21 11.67 -0.65
N ARG A 45 -3.64 12.47 0.30
CA ARG A 45 -4.16 13.80 0.02
C ARG A 45 -3.10 14.70 -0.62
N ASP A 46 -1.88 14.68 -0.06
CA ASP A 46 -0.82 15.60 -0.47
C ASP A 46 -0.16 15.22 -1.80
N THR A 47 -0.10 13.93 -2.13
CA THR A 47 0.61 13.46 -3.32
C THR A 47 -0.28 12.99 -4.45
N SER A 48 -1.54 12.71 -4.18
CA SER A 48 -2.50 12.14 -5.15
C SER A 48 -1.86 10.99 -5.93
N PRO A 49 -1.49 9.89 -5.25
CA PRO A 49 -0.78 8.80 -5.90
C PRO A 49 -1.67 8.05 -6.89
N ASP A 50 -1.05 7.40 -7.85
CA ASP A 50 -1.75 6.49 -8.77
C ASP A 50 -1.88 5.09 -8.18
N ILE A 51 -0.87 4.68 -7.39
CA ILE A 51 -0.79 3.35 -6.77
C ILE A 51 -0.42 3.50 -5.31
N VAL A 52 -1.11 2.76 -4.43
CA VAL A 52 -0.78 2.69 -3.00
C VAL A 52 -0.44 1.26 -2.64
N VAL A 53 0.76 1.03 -2.13
CA VAL A 53 1.20 -0.26 -1.59
C VAL A 53 1.05 -0.18 -0.08
N VAL A 54 0.20 -1.00 0.52
CA VAL A 54 -0.21 -0.83 1.91
C VAL A 54 -0.26 -2.15 2.67
N ASP A 55 0.21 -2.14 3.93
CA ASP A 55 0.02 -3.23 4.88
C ASP A 55 -1.33 -3.06 5.59
N ILE A 56 -1.95 -4.17 5.98
CA ILE A 56 -3.22 -4.14 6.70
C ILE A 56 -3.00 -3.80 8.17
N ASN A 57 -2.11 -4.54 8.85
CA ASN A 57 -1.96 -4.44 10.30
C ASN A 57 -0.92 -3.40 10.70
N MET A 58 -1.39 -2.21 10.99
CA MET A 58 -0.54 -1.10 11.39
C MET A 58 -1.11 -0.41 12.62
N PRO A 59 -0.25 0.23 13.45
CA PRO A 59 -0.74 0.99 14.60
C PRO A 59 -1.51 2.24 14.18
N VAL A 60 -2.22 2.85 15.11
CA VAL A 60 -2.99 4.07 14.95
C VAL A 60 -4.21 3.86 14.04
N LYS A 61 -3.98 3.55 12.76
CA LYS A 61 -5.04 3.27 11.80
C LYS A 61 -4.54 2.19 10.84
N ASP A 62 -5.29 1.11 10.70
CA ASP A 62 -4.87 0.00 9.85
C ASP A 62 -5.10 0.29 8.36
N GLY A 63 -4.54 -0.58 7.51
CA GLY A 63 -4.59 -0.39 6.06
C GLY A 63 -5.99 -0.48 5.48
N LEU A 64 -6.84 -1.38 5.98
CA LEU A 64 -8.21 -1.51 5.48
C LEU A 64 -9.03 -0.27 5.79
N SER A 65 -8.91 0.27 7.00
CA SER A 65 -9.59 1.51 7.37
C SER A 65 -9.12 2.69 6.52
N MET A 66 -7.82 2.76 6.26
CA MET A 66 -7.26 3.80 5.39
C MET A 66 -7.85 3.70 3.98
N LEU A 67 -7.94 2.49 3.44
CA LEU A 67 -8.53 2.27 2.11
C LEU A 67 -10.01 2.63 2.09
N GLU A 68 -10.78 2.22 3.10
CA GLU A 68 -12.19 2.56 3.19
C GLU A 68 -12.41 4.08 3.13
N ASP A 69 -11.54 4.83 3.81
CA ASP A 69 -11.68 6.27 3.92
C ASP A 69 -11.24 7.04 2.67
N SER A 70 -10.51 6.41 1.76
CA SER A 70 -9.84 7.17 0.69
C SER A 70 -9.93 6.59 -0.71
N ILE A 71 -10.12 5.28 -0.88
CA ILE A 71 -9.97 4.66 -2.20
C ILE A 71 -10.98 5.19 -3.23
N GLU A 72 -12.21 5.41 -2.84
CA GLU A 72 -13.24 5.92 -3.75
C GLU A 72 -12.99 7.38 -4.11
N GLU A 73 -12.63 8.19 -3.13
CA GLU A 73 -12.43 9.62 -3.34
C GLU A 73 -11.23 9.92 -4.23
N TYR A 74 -10.11 9.22 -4.01
CA TYR A 74 -8.87 9.51 -4.71
C TYR A 74 -8.60 8.58 -5.90
N GLY A 75 -9.31 7.47 -6.00
CA GLY A 75 -9.31 6.62 -7.19
C GLY A 75 -7.99 5.95 -7.54
N TYR A 76 -7.15 5.66 -6.56
CA TYR A 76 -5.88 4.98 -6.79
C TYR A 76 -6.05 3.47 -6.86
N ASP A 77 -5.09 2.78 -7.47
CA ASP A 77 -5.00 1.32 -7.42
C ASP A 77 -4.28 0.91 -6.14
N ALA A 78 -4.80 -0.10 -5.45
CA ALA A 78 -4.23 -0.55 -4.19
C ALA A 78 -3.61 -1.94 -4.31
N ILE A 79 -2.40 -2.08 -3.78
CA ILE A 79 -1.71 -3.36 -3.65
C ILE A 79 -1.52 -3.60 -2.16
N ILE A 80 -2.14 -4.66 -1.63
CA ILE A 80 -2.00 -5.01 -0.23
C ILE A 80 -0.85 -5.99 -0.05
N VAL A 81 0.04 -5.69 0.90
CA VAL A 81 1.14 -6.56 1.30
C VAL A 81 0.95 -6.86 2.78
N SER A 82 0.62 -8.10 3.13
CA SER A 82 0.27 -8.44 4.50
C SER A 82 0.81 -9.81 4.93
N GLY A 83 1.10 -9.95 6.23
CA GLY A 83 1.40 -11.24 6.85
C GLY A 83 0.15 -12.08 7.12
N TYR A 84 -1.01 -11.53 6.90
CA TYR A 84 -2.27 -12.21 7.19
C TYR A 84 -2.82 -12.90 5.95
N SER A 85 -3.06 -14.20 6.08
CA SER A 85 -3.75 -15.00 5.06
C SER A 85 -5.23 -15.19 5.42
N ASP A 86 -5.74 -14.38 6.33
CA ASP A 86 -7.09 -14.48 6.83
C ASP A 86 -8.10 -14.19 5.72
N PHE A 87 -9.04 -15.09 5.58
CA PHE A 87 -10.10 -14.99 4.57
C PHE A 87 -10.91 -13.70 4.71
N GLU A 88 -11.16 -13.25 5.95
CA GLU A 88 -11.94 -12.04 6.20
C GLU A 88 -11.24 -10.78 5.69
N TYR A 89 -9.92 -10.70 5.87
CA TYR A 89 -9.15 -9.57 5.34
C TYR A 89 -9.16 -9.55 3.83
N ALA A 90 -9.00 -10.72 3.20
CA ALA A 90 -9.05 -10.82 1.74
C ALA A 90 -10.43 -10.43 1.20
N ARG A 91 -11.50 -10.86 1.85
CA ARG A 91 -12.87 -10.49 1.46
C ARG A 91 -13.08 -8.98 1.52
N LYS A 92 -12.67 -8.35 2.62
CA LYS A 92 -12.79 -6.90 2.78
C LYS A 92 -12.00 -6.16 1.71
N ALA A 93 -10.78 -6.63 1.43
CA ALA A 93 -9.94 -6.05 0.39
C ALA A 93 -10.61 -6.12 -0.99
N ILE A 94 -11.17 -7.27 -1.33
CA ILE A 94 -11.87 -7.46 -2.60
C ILE A 94 -13.08 -6.51 -2.71
N ARG A 95 -13.83 -6.36 -1.64
CA ARG A 95 -14.98 -5.44 -1.61
C ARG A 95 -14.58 -4.00 -1.81
N LEU A 96 -13.38 -3.62 -1.34
CA LEU A 96 -12.85 -2.27 -1.53
C LEU A 96 -12.26 -2.05 -2.92
N GLY A 97 -12.16 -3.10 -3.72
CA GLY A 97 -11.66 -2.98 -5.08
C GLY A 97 -10.15 -2.92 -5.19
N VAL A 98 -9.42 -3.59 -4.28
CA VAL A 98 -7.96 -3.63 -4.38
C VAL A 98 -7.51 -4.40 -5.62
N THR A 99 -6.39 -3.97 -6.18
CA THR A 99 -5.84 -4.55 -7.41
C THR A 99 -5.13 -5.86 -7.15
N GLU A 100 -4.39 -5.96 -6.06
CA GLU A 100 -3.56 -7.13 -5.74
C GLU A 100 -3.45 -7.32 -4.23
N TYR A 101 -3.32 -8.57 -3.79
CA TYR A 101 -3.12 -8.92 -2.39
C TYR A 101 -1.95 -9.89 -2.29
N LEU A 102 -0.83 -9.44 -1.75
CA LEU A 102 0.40 -10.22 -1.64
C LEU A 102 0.69 -10.57 -0.18
N LEU A 103 1.11 -11.81 0.06
CA LEU A 103 1.48 -12.28 1.40
C LEU A 103 2.97 -12.05 1.66
N LYS A 104 3.28 -11.65 2.89
CA LYS A 104 4.67 -11.60 3.37
C LYS A 104 5.20 -13.03 3.59
N PRO A 105 6.49 -13.30 3.36
CA PRO A 105 7.51 -12.35 2.92
C PRO A 105 7.33 -11.97 1.46
N VAL A 106 7.61 -10.71 1.16
CA VAL A 106 7.39 -10.16 -0.17
C VAL A 106 8.50 -10.62 -1.11
N ASN A 107 8.12 -11.16 -2.25
CA ASN A 107 9.05 -11.31 -3.35
C ASN A 107 9.03 -10.02 -4.15
N PHE A 108 10.06 -9.22 -4.00
CA PHE A 108 10.10 -7.89 -4.63
C PHE A 108 10.05 -7.94 -6.16
N ASN A 109 10.38 -9.09 -6.74
CA ASN A 109 10.28 -9.27 -8.20
C ASN A 109 8.83 -9.40 -8.68
N GLU A 110 7.88 -9.72 -7.77
CA GLU A 110 6.48 -9.82 -8.13
C GLU A 110 5.79 -8.46 -8.23
N LEU A 111 6.39 -7.45 -7.65
CA LEU A 111 5.88 -6.09 -7.73
C LEU A 111 6.35 -5.42 -9.01
#